data_e225c82404ff320e8d8cc5f4a767d015
#
_entry.id   e225c82404ff320e8d8cc5f4a767d015
#
_cell.length_a   1.000
_cell.length_b   1.000
_cell.length_c   1.000
_cell.angle_alpha   90.00
_cell.angle_beta   90.00
_cell.angle_gamma   90.00
#
_symmetry.space_group_name_H-M   'P 1'
#
loop_
_entity.id
_entity.type
_entity.pdbx_description
1 polymer ?
#
loop_
_entity_poly.entity_id
_entity_poly.type
_entity_poly.pdbx_seq_one_letter_code
_entity_poly.pdbx_strand_id
1 'polypeptide(L)'
;MKFVSNVIRGTGNLLRFDCTIKRGVEHILQRRRRIRIVVLGSKNSGKTVFLTALASNLLNHRKGNGFDLNQWEAFVEEGLADSHKEDIADFPYSQYREGFAKENPEWPEKTTCAMSVLRLPLVFRKEGCKERSLLIEMLDIPGERIADLTMAKKSYREWCRWMFEKFGSQYSANGPYLEYLDNAKYCFTKDDLFNAYKTYLLAEYRKYSPWIVPSVVKLTKDGKATQFEQELDIRALGLSLKDQFAPVPIEWFESPEEWQTACIKDFAAAYDKYKEAIVDPICDWLRETDRLVYLVDILNILKSGSAVYNQERKFAEAVLGLFSRHKSYTPCGAIWDYLSSMVKTRIKDAYLVVTKKDLAVSETSDNLRKLADALLGKELRGLMNGIGEGNIRICAAVDTVSSRHNESGQEVTYAKISPDKTKTEPYEQVYVPDTWPSGADWKMAIEDGKFWFEDTYPQFDERENASPAQSGLDDLTKALLSSELA
;
A
#
# COMPACT_ATOMS: atom_id res chain seq x y z
N MET A 1 -6.06 27.70 34.74
CA MET A 1 -6.20 29.09 34.29
C MET A 1 -5.08 30.04 34.78
N LYS A 2 -4.62 29.99 36.03
CA LYS A 2 -3.53 30.88 36.53
C LYS A 2 -2.14 30.60 35.90
N PHE A 3 -1.86 29.42 35.40
CA PHE A 3 -0.60 29.06 34.76
C PHE A 3 -0.45 29.66 33.35
N VAL A 4 -1.54 29.78 32.62
CA VAL A 4 -1.56 30.34 31.25
C VAL A 4 -1.39 31.86 31.26
N SER A 5 -1.88 32.56 32.30
CA SER A 5 -1.80 34.02 32.38
C SER A 5 -0.38 34.56 32.72
N ASN A 6 0.49 33.75 33.32
CA ASN A 6 1.85 34.16 33.66
C ASN A 6 2.86 33.98 32.50
N VAL A 7 2.57 33.16 31.53
CA VAL A 7 3.38 32.95 30.31
C VAL A 7 3.21 34.10 29.31
N ILE A 8 2.07 34.82 29.37
CA ILE A 8 1.69 35.86 28.41
C ILE A 8 2.37 37.24 28.67
N ARG A 9 3.10 37.42 29.78
CA ARG A 9 3.64 38.74 30.17
C ARG A 9 5.15 39.01 29.90
N GLY A 10 5.84 38.17 29.18
CA GLY A 10 7.27 38.30 28.89
C GLY A 10 7.62 38.42 27.40
N THR A 11 7.92 39.65 26.98
CA THR A 11 8.78 40.09 25.85
C THR A 11 8.40 39.78 24.39
N GLY A 12 8.82 40.64 23.46
CA GLY A 12 8.56 40.82 22.03
C GLY A 12 8.61 39.62 21.05
N ASN A 13 8.70 38.38 21.50
CA ASN A 13 8.49 37.15 20.72
C ASN A 13 7.06 36.59 20.85
N LEU A 14 6.16 37.33 21.42
CA LEU A 14 4.79 36.95 21.78
C LEU A 14 3.94 36.54 20.57
N LEU A 15 4.10 37.14 19.41
CA LEU A 15 3.26 36.85 18.24
C LEU A 15 3.50 35.44 17.65
N ARG A 16 4.75 34.93 17.67
CA ARG A 16 5.07 33.57 17.27
C ARG A 16 4.65 32.54 18.33
N PHE A 17 4.83 32.86 19.60
CA PHE A 17 4.42 32.04 20.72
C PHE A 17 2.89 31.97 20.86
N ASP A 18 2.20 33.08 20.63
CA ASP A 18 0.75 33.16 20.66
C ASP A 18 0.09 32.31 19.58
N CYS A 19 0.64 32.29 18.34
CA CYS A 19 0.18 31.40 17.28
C CYS A 19 0.41 29.92 17.60
N THR A 20 1.53 29.57 18.22
CA THR A 20 1.84 28.18 18.58
C THR A 20 1.01 27.70 19.76
N ILE A 21 0.80 28.56 20.77
CA ILE A 21 -0.05 28.26 21.93
C ILE A 21 -1.53 28.26 21.52
N LYS A 22 -2.00 29.22 20.71
CA LYS A 22 -3.36 29.17 20.15
C LYS A 22 -3.59 27.88 19.36
N ARG A 23 -2.69 27.49 18.48
CA ARG A 23 -2.77 26.21 17.74
C ARG A 23 -2.75 25.01 18.69
N GLY A 24 -1.87 24.99 19.68
CA GLY A 24 -1.82 23.92 20.69
C GLY A 24 -3.05 23.88 21.58
N VAL A 25 -3.61 25.03 21.96
CA VAL A 25 -4.83 25.14 22.78
C VAL A 25 -6.07 24.85 21.92
N GLU A 26 -6.12 25.29 20.69
CA GLU A 26 -7.16 24.90 19.74
C GLU A 26 -7.15 23.41 19.43
N HIS A 27 -5.95 22.80 19.30
CA HIS A 27 -5.81 21.35 19.19
C HIS A 27 -6.29 20.59 20.45
N ILE A 28 -6.09 21.16 21.63
CA ILE A 28 -6.54 20.57 22.91
C ILE A 28 -8.03 20.85 23.14
N LEU A 29 -8.51 22.04 22.81
CA LEU A 29 -9.90 22.46 23.02
C LEU A 29 -10.87 21.93 21.97
N GLN A 30 -10.43 21.71 20.74
CA GLN A 30 -11.27 21.19 19.67
C GLN A 30 -11.37 19.66 19.66
N ARG A 31 -10.79 18.93 20.61
CA ARG A 31 -10.90 17.45 20.75
C ARG A 31 -11.07 16.73 19.40
N ARG A 32 -10.27 17.10 18.39
CA ARG A 32 -10.32 16.42 17.12
C ARG A 32 -9.83 15.02 17.32
N ARG A 33 -10.68 14.09 16.98
CA ARG A 33 -10.26 12.69 16.93
C ARG A 33 -9.47 12.50 15.65
N ARG A 34 -8.21 12.10 15.78
CA ARG A 34 -7.35 11.72 14.66
C ARG A 34 -7.46 10.22 14.47
N ILE A 35 -7.59 9.79 13.22
CA ILE A 35 -7.60 8.38 12.85
C ILE A 35 -6.52 8.19 11.80
N ARG A 36 -5.57 7.31 12.07
CA ARG A 36 -4.54 6.90 11.13
C ARG A 36 -4.87 5.54 10.55
N ILE A 37 -4.96 5.47 9.24
CA ILE A 37 -5.25 4.27 8.47
C ILE A 37 -4.06 3.99 7.56
N VAL A 38 -3.48 2.79 7.63
CA VAL A 38 -2.50 2.34 6.66
C VAL A 38 -3.18 1.50 5.60
N VAL A 39 -2.89 1.80 4.33
CA VAL A 39 -3.37 1.03 3.18
C VAL A 39 -2.21 0.26 2.58
N LEU A 40 -2.24 -1.04 2.73
CA LEU A 40 -1.22 -1.96 2.25
C LEU A 40 -1.77 -2.82 1.10
N GLY A 41 -0.88 -3.51 0.43
CA GLY A 41 -1.20 -4.43 -0.66
C GLY A 41 -0.05 -4.48 -1.66
N SER A 42 0.01 -5.51 -2.45
CA SER A 42 1.03 -5.67 -3.48
C SER A 42 0.99 -4.56 -4.53
N LYS A 43 2.00 -4.55 -5.39
CA LYS A 43 2.00 -3.68 -6.58
C LYS A 43 0.77 -3.98 -7.43
N ASN A 44 0.07 -2.95 -7.89
CA ASN A 44 -1.16 -3.02 -8.70
C ASN A 44 -2.43 -3.49 -7.97
N SER A 45 -2.42 -3.64 -6.66
CA SER A 45 -3.62 -3.97 -5.89
C SER A 45 -4.68 -2.86 -5.84
N GLY A 46 -4.41 -1.69 -6.44
CA GLY A 46 -5.36 -0.59 -6.53
C GLY A 46 -5.30 0.43 -5.37
N LYS A 47 -4.22 0.48 -4.58
CA LYS A 47 -4.08 1.39 -3.43
C LYS A 47 -4.37 2.86 -3.75
N THR A 48 -3.69 3.40 -4.73
CA THR A 48 -3.85 4.81 -5.14
C THR A 48 -5.26 5.10 -5.65
N VAL A 49 -5.84 4.16 -6.44
CA VAL A 49 -7.23 4.25 -6.91
C VAL A 49 -8.20 4.23 -5.73
N PHE A 50 -8.00 3.33 -4.79
CA PHE A 50 -8.80 3.22 -3.57
C PHE A 50 -8.79 4.52 -2.76
N LEU A 51 -7.61 5.09 -2.49
CA LEU A 51 -7.47 6.34 -1.75
C LEU A 51 -8.14 7.51 -2.47
N THR A 52 -7.94 7.62 -3.80
CA THR A 52 -8.55 8.68 -4.62
C THR A 52 -10.07 8.59 -4.61
N ALA A 53 -10.62 7.38 -4.80
CA ALA A 53 -12.06 7.16 -4.81
C ALA A 53 -12.68 7.41 -3.43
N LEU A 54 -12.04 6.93 -2.36
CA LEU A 54 -12.51 7.16 -0.98
C LEU A 54 -12.52 8.65 -0.65
N ALA A 55 -11.44 9.37 -0.98
CA ALA A 55 -11.38 10.82 -0.80
C ALA A 55 -12.49 11.53 -1.59
N SER A 56 -12.67 11.18 -2.87
CA SER A 56 -13.69 11.78 -3.72
C SER A 56 -15.08 11.58 -3.15
N ASN A 57 -15.41 10.38 -2.73
CA ASN A 57 -16.71 10.07 -2.14
C ASN A 57 -16.95 10.79 -0.79
N LEU A 58 -15.93 10.89 0.07
CA LEU A 58 -16.04 11.60 1.35
C LEU A 58 -16.13 13.12 1.17
N LEU A 59 -15.31 13.71 0.29
CA LEU A 59 -15.29 15.16 0.05
C LEU A 59 -16.57 15.67 -0.63
N ASN A 60 -17.19 14.83 -1.45
CA ASN A 60 -18.43 15.16 -2.16
C ASN A 60 -19.67 14.57 -1.50
N HIS A 61 -19.52 13.93 -0.32
CA HIS A 61 -20.63 13.22 0.31
C HIS A 61 -21.71 14.18 0.82
N ARG A 62 -22.90 14.01 0.27
CA ARG A 62 -24.13 14.66 0.68
C ARG A 62 -25.25 13.63 0.68
N LYS A 63 -26.32 13.92 1.41
CA LYS A 63 -27.49 13.05 1.44
C LYS A 63 -28.03 12.83 0.02
N GLY A 64 -28.16 11.58 -0.37
CA GLY A 64 -28.76 11.16 -1.65
C GLY A 64 -27.83 10.99 -2.84
N ASN A 65 -26.50 11.12 -2.69
CA ASN A 65 -25.56 10.93 -3.79
C ASN A 65 -24.98 9.48 -3.92
N GLY A 66 -25.66 8.50 -3.38
CA GLY A 66 -25.32 7.08 -3.58
C GLY A 66 -24.22 6.50 -2.68
N PHE A 67 -23.50 7.35 -1.95
CA PHE A 67 -22.51 6.90 -0.96
C PHE A 67 -23.15 6.95 0.43
N ASP A 68 -23.50 5.82 1.00
CA ASP A 68 -24.23 5.77 2.27
C ASP A 68 -23.27 5.69 3.48
N LEU A 69 -23.45 6.58 4.45
CA LEU A 69 -22.75 6.59 5.74
C LEU A 69 -23.73 6.53 6.93
N ASN A 70 -24.79 5.71 6.84
CA ASN A 70 -25.79 5.59 7.88
C ASN A 70 -26.43 6.96 8.26
N GLN A 71 -26.77 7.75 7.25
CA GLN A 71 -27.34 9.11 7.37
C GLN A 71 -26.37 10.19 7.88
N TRP A 72 -25.09 9.89 8.09
CA TRP A 72 -24.07 10.90 8.31
C TRP A 72 -23.71 11.60 6.99
N GLU A 73 -23.58 12.91 7.02
CA GLU A 73 -23.04 13.72 5.92
C GLU A 73 -21.65 14.21 6.29
N ALA A 74 -20.73 14.23 5.33
CA ALA A 74 -19.39 14.72 5.51
C ALA A 74 -19.18 16.09 4.87
N PHE A 75 -18.51 16.99 5.58
CA PHE A 75 -18.20 18.34 5.14
C PHE A 75 -16.70 18.59 5.36
N VAL A 76 -16.07 19.26 4.40
CA VAL A 76 -14.66 19.69 4.57
C VAL A 76 -14.61 20.76 5.65
N GLU A 77 -13.71 20.63 6.59
CA GLU A 77 -13.44 21.65 7.59
C GLU A 77 -12.45 22.67 7.01
N GLU A 78 -12.92 23.89 6.77
CA GLU A 78 -12.12 24.97 6.20
C GLU A 78 -10.99 25.42 7.13
N GLY A 79 -9.83 25.75 6.55
CA GLY A 79 -8.70 26.38 7.27
C GLY A 79 -7.67 25.41 7.86
N LEU A 80 -7.67 24.12 7.48
CA LEU A 80 -6.80 23.12 8.09
C LEU A 80 -5.80 22.43 7.17
N ALA A 81 -5.88 22.67 5.89
CA ALA A 81 -5.00 22.02 4.91
C ALA A 81 -3.49 22.29 5.14
N ASP A 82 -3.12 23.37 5.84
CA ASP A 82 -1.74 23.89 5.85
C ASP A 82 -0.94 23.68 7.15
N SER A 83 -1.45 22.94 8.14
CA SER A 83 -0.85 23.02 9.49
C SER A 83 0.15 21.93 9.88
N HIS A 84 0.40 20.94 9.05
CA HIS A 84 1.34 19.87 9.41
C HIS A 84 2.54 19.81 8.45
N LYS A 85 3.67 20.35 8.91
CA LYS A 85 4.99 20.02 8.37
C LYS A 85 5.38 18.64 8.93
N GLU A 86 4.83 17.59 8.37
CA GLU A 86 5.41 16.26 8.50
C GLU A 86 6.36 16.04 7.31
N ASP A 87 7.41 15.26 7.49
CA ASP A 87 8.42 14.98 6.46
C ASP A 87 7.89 14.09 5.31
N ILE A 88 6.59 13.80 5.30
CA ILE A 88 5.92 12.96 4.31
C ILE A 88 5.08 13.83 3.38
N ALA A 89 5.25 13.65 2.08
CA ALA A 89 4.53 14.39 1.03
C ALA A 89 3.01 14.18 1.09
N ASP A 90 2.25 15.18 0.67
CA ASP A 90 0.81 15.06 0.53
C ASP A 90 0.44 14.20 -0.68
N PHE A 91 -0.62 13.42 -0.51
CA PHE A 91 -1.17 12.59 -1.59
C PHE A 91 -1.74 13.46 -2.71
N PRO A 92 -1.35 13.28 -3.98
CA PRO A 92 -1.75 14.16 -5.09
C PRO A 92 -3.18 13.86 -5.57
N TYR A 93 -4.14 14.02 -4.68
CA TYR A 93 -5.55 13.67 -4.88
C TYR A 93 -6.17 14.33 -6.13
N SER A 94 -5.99 15.66 -6.29
CA SER A 94 -6.60 16.40 -7.39
C SER A 94 -6.12 15.89 -8.75
N GLN A 95 -4.82 15.65 -8.89
CA GLN A 95 -4.23 15.12 -10.12
C GLN A 95 -4.82 13.77 -10.51
N TYR A 96 -4.97 12.86 -9.53
CA TYR A 96 -5.51 11.52 -9.79
C TYR A 96 -7.01 11.55 -10.10
N ARG A 97 -7.77 12.40 -9.40
CA ARG A 97 -9.19 12.60 -9.66
C ARG A 97 -9.44 13.16 -11.07
N GLU A 98 -8.68 14.17 -11.46
CA GLU A 98 -8.72 14.73 -12.82
C GLU A 98 -8.43 13.67 -13.89
N GLY A 99 -7.49 12.75 -13.64
CA GLY A 99 -7.21 11.62 -14.53
C GLY A 99 -8.41 10.72 -14.77
N PHE A 100 -9.23 10.48 -13.74
CA PHE A 100 -10.46 9.68 -13.89
C PHE A 100 -11.53 10.37 -14.75
N ALA A 101 -11.59 11.71 -14.68
CA ALA A 101 -12.64 12.51 -15.29
C ALA A 101 -12.34 12.93 -16.74
N LYS A 102 -11.17 12.63 -17.27
CA LYS A 102 -10.81 12.92 -18.65
C LYS A 102 -11.73 12.18 -19.63
N GLU A 103 -11.97 12.75 -20.80
CA GLU A 103 -12.64 12.07 -21.91
C GLU A 103 -11.96 10.73 -22.25
N ASN A 104 -10.62 10.73 -22.28
CA ASN A 104 -9.78 9.54 -22.33
C ASN A 104 -9.24 9.25 -20.94
N PRO A 105 -9.97 8.50 -20.09
CA PRO A 105 -9.62 8.35 -18.68
C PRO A 105 -8.31 7.60 -18.48
N GLU A 106 -7.60 7.98 -17.43
CA GLU A 106 -6.30 7.43 -17.07
C GLU A 106 -6.33 6.93 -15.63
N TRP A 107 -5.75 5.77 -15.42
CA TRP A 107 -5.42 5.34 -14.07
C TRP A 107 -4.25 6.16 -13.53
N PRO A 108 -4.17 6.36 -12.20
CA PRO A 108 -3.02 7.03 -11.60
C PRO A 108 -1.72 6.39 -12.10
N GLU A 109 -0.86 7.20 -12.70
CA GLU A 109 0.45 6.72 -13.09
C GLU A 109 1.24 6.30 -11.86
N LYS A 110 2.04 5.27 -12.01
CA LYS A 110 2.87 4.72 -10.93
C LYS A 110 4.13 5.57 -10.79
N THR A 111 3.97 6.79 -10.34
CA THR A 111 5.05 7.77 -10.37
C THR A 111 5.75 7.98 -9.03
N THR A 112 5.18 7.54 -7.92
CA THR A 112 5.79 7.83 -6.62
C THR A 112 6.45 6.62 -6.03
N CYS A 113 7.76 6.62 -5.98
CA CYS A 113 8.56 5.74 -5.14
C CYS A 113 8.58 6.22 -3.68
N ALA A 114 8.04 7.40 -3.41
CA ALA A 114 7.90 7.99 -2.09
C ALA A 114 6.53 7.70 -1.48
N MET A 115 6.49 7.72 -0.17
CA MET A 115 5.25 7.69 0.59
C MET A 115 4.50 9.00 0.43
N SER A 116 3.18 8.92 0.48
CA SER A 116 2.34 10.10 0.59
C SER A 116 1.21 9.88 1.61
N VAL A 117 0.72 10.95 2.20
CA VAL A 117 -0.38 10.90 3.16
C VAL A 117 -1.56 11.69 2.61
N LEU A 118 -2.69 11.02 2.51
CA LEU A 118 -3.97 11.64 2.26
C LEU A 118 -4.53 12.14 3.60
N ARG A 119 -4.73 13.46 3.74
CA ARG A 119 -5.28 14.10 4.93
C ARG A 119 -6.66 14.68 4.63
N LEU A 120 -7.67 14.20 5.34
CA LEU A 120 -9.05 14.61 5.19
C LEU A 120 -9.58 15.18 6.51
N PRO A 121 -9.56 16.51 6.70
CA PRO A 121 -10.20 17.17 7.82
C PRO A 121 -11.72 17.27 7.55
N LEU A 122 -12.52 16.45 8.21
CA LEU A 122 -13.96 16.35 7.96
C LEU A 122 -14.79 16.58 9.22
N VAL A 123 -15.92 17.23 9.02
CA VAL A 123 -16.99 17.33 10.02
C VAL A 123 -18.14 16.45 9.56
N PHE A 124 -18.53 15.51 10.41
CA PHE A 124 -19.66 14.61 10.17
C PHE A 124 -20.89 15.11 10.92
N ARG A 125 -22.02 15.22 10.21
CA ARG A 125 -23.31 15.65 10.73
C ARG A 125 -24.37 14.60 10.47
N LYS A 126 -25.23 14.40 11.47
CA LYS A 126 -26.41 13.54 11.37
C LYS A 126 -27.52 14.16 12.22
N GLU A 127 -28.76 14.16 11.72
CA GLU A 127 -29.92 14.69 12.45
C GLU A 127 -30.07 13.99 13.80
N GLY A 128 -30.29 14.77 14.85
CA GLY A 128 -30.40 14.28 16.22
C GLY A 128 -29.10 13.84 16.88
N CYS A 129 -27.98 13.89 16.18
CA CYS A 129 -26.66 13.51 16.70
C CYS A 129 -25.76 14.74 16.90
N LYS A 130 -24.79 14.60 17.81
CA LYS A 130 -23.73 15.60 17.98
C LYS A 130 -22.78 15.56 16.82
N GLU A 131 -22.40 16.72 16.31
CA GLU A 131 -21.33 16.85 15.30
C GLU A 131 -20.01 16.15 15.72
N ARG A 132 -19.35 15.52 14.76
CA ARG A 132 -18.06 14.81 14.95
C ARG A 132 -17.02 15.43 14.02
N SER A 133 -15.99 16.03 14.57
CA SER A 133 -14.83 16.51 13.80
C SER A 133 -13.74 15.46 13.84
N LEU A 134 -13.31 14.99 12.65
CA LEU A 134 -12.32 13.94 12.48
C LEU A 134 -11.23 14.42 11.51
N LEU A 135 -9.96 14.16 11.87
CA LEU A 135 -8.86 14.17 10.92
C LEU A 135 -8.55 12.73 10.50
N ILE A 136 -8.90 12.38 9.29
CA ILE A 136 -8.59 11.08 8.72
C ILE A 136 -7.29 11.19 7.96
N GLU A 137 -6.29 10.42 8.37
CA GLU A 137 -4.98 10.33 7.72
C GLU A 137 -4.81 8.92 7.16
N MET A 138 -4.53 8.82 5.86
CA MET A 138 -4.31 7.56 5.18
C MET A 138 -2.95 7.56 4.49
N LEU A 139 -2.10 6.59 4.85
CA LEU A 139 -0.78 6.44 4.29
C LEU A 139 -0.83 5.57 3.03
N ASP A 140 -0.37 6.13 1.92
CA ASP A 140 -0.07 5.39 0.69
C ASP A 140 1.41 4.98 0.69
N ILE A 141 1.65 3.69 0.83
CA ILE A 141 3.00 3.12 0.74
C ILE A 141 3.12 2.43 -0.62
N PRO A 142 4.08 2.82 -1.47
CA PRO A 142 4.36 2.08 -2.69
C PRO A 142 4.62 0.61 -2.38
N GLY A 143 3.98 -0.30 -3.14
CA GLY A 143 4.09 -1.74 -2.89
C GLY A 143 5.54 -2.24 -2.88
N GLU A 144 6.38 -1.60 -3.66
CA GLU A 144 7.82 -1.85 -3.75
C GLU A 144 8.57 -1.54 -2.45
N ARG A 145 8.09 -0.56 -1.65
CA ARG A 145 8.72 -0.13 -0.40
C ARG A 145 8.34 -0.99 0.80
N ILE A 146 7.27 -1.78 0.67
CA ILE A 146 6.83 -2.64 1.78
C ILE A 146 7.89 -3.71 2.11
N ALA A 147 8.59 -4.23 1.09
CA ALA A 147 9.69 -5.15 1.31
C ALA A 147 10.83 -4.54 2.14
N ASP A 148 11.05 -3.23 2.00
CA ASP A 148 12.11 -2.49 2.71
C ASP A 148 11.89 -2.44 4.23
N LEU A 149 10.64 -2.60 4.70
CA LEU A 149 10.33 -2.68 6.12
C LEU A 149 11.07 -3.84 6.84
N THR A 150 11.47 -4.86 6.10
CA THR A 150 12.30 -5.96 6.63
C THR A 150 13.70 -5.51 7.03
N MET A 151 14.15 -4.33 6.56
CA MET A 151 15.42 -3.70 6.94
C MET A 151 15.35 -2.99 8.30
N ALA A 152 14.12 -2.69 8.76
CA ALA A 152 13.93 -1.97 10.01
C ALA A 152 14.71 -2.61 11.16
N LYS A 153 15.43 -1.77 11.93
CA LYS A 153 16.28 -2.15 13.09
C LYS A 153 17.35 -3.22 12.82
N LYS A 154 17.62 -3.60 11.60
CA LYS A 154 18.80 -4.40 11.29
C LYS A 154 19.98 -3.48 11.00
N SER A 155 21.14 -3.82 11.54
CA SER A 155 22.41 -3.33 11.02
C SER A 155 22.63 -3.87 9.61
N TYR A 156 23.53 -3.25 8.86
CA TYR A 156 23.87 -3.73 7.51
C TYR A 156 24.33 -5.21 7.52
N ARG A 157 25.15 -5.63 8.51
CA ARG A 157 25.58 -7.02 8.67
C ARG A 157 24.41 -7.99 8.92
N GLU A 158 23.47 -7.60 9.77
CA GLU A 158 22.29 -8.41 10.06
C GLU A 158 21.36 -8.50 8.85
N TRP A 159 21.25 -7.42 8.05
CA TRP A 159 20.52 -7.45 6.81
C TRP A 159 21.16 -8.37 5.77
N CYS A 160 22.47 -8.33 5.59
CA CYS A 160 23.19 -9.26 4.70
C CYS A 160 22.96 -10.72 5.12
N ARG A 161 23.04 -11.02 6.42
CA ARG A 161 22.74 -12.37 6.95
C ARG A 161 21.31 -12.78 6.67
N TRP A 162 20.36 -11.89 6.90
CA TRP A 162 18.95 -12.14 6.61
C TRP A 162 18.70 -12.39 5.11
N MET A 163 19.35 -11.64 4.23
CA MET A 163 19.28 -11.86 2.78
C MET A 163 19.78 -13.25 2.43
N PHE A 164 20.92 -13.68 2.99
CA PHE A 164 21.46 -15.02 2.79
C PHE A 164 20.50 -16.11 3.30
N GLU A 165 19.99 -15.99 4.51
CA GLU A 165 19.07 -16.97 5.10
C GLU A 165 17.76 -17.06 4.30
N LYS A 166 17.26 -15.95 3.82
CA LYS A 166 15.99 -15.88 3.12
C LYS A 166 16.07 -16.35 1.67
N PHE A 167 17.09 -15.94 0.95
CA PHE A 167 17.20 -16.15 -0.49
C PHE A 167 18.30 -17.15 -0.87
N GLY A 168 19.29 -17.39 -0.01
CA GLY A 168 20.39 -18.31 -0.23
C GLY A 168 20.09 -19.76 0.18
N SER A 169 19.37 -19.97 1.29
CA SER A 169 19.18 -21.31 1.87
C SER A 169 17.85 -21.99 1.50
N GLN A 170 16.81 -21.23 1.15
CA GLN A 170 15.46 -21.76 0.90
C GLN A 170 15.18 -22.14 -0.57
N TYR A 171 15.99 -21.68 -1.49
CA TYR A 171 15.86 -21.99 -2.91
C TYR A 171 16.98 -22.94 -3.32
N SER A 172 16.63 -23.99 -4.07
CA SER A 172 17.54 -25.04 -4.55
C SER A 172 18.95 -24.53 -4.88
N ALA A 173 19.93 -25.40 -4.87
CA ALA A 173 21.36 -25.14 -5.07
C ALA A 173 21.76 -24.27 -6.29
N ASN A 174 20.80 -23.81 -7.11
CA ASN A 174 20.96 -22.99 -8.31
C ASN A 174 20.02 -21.77 -8.31
N GLY A 175 19.76 -21.15 -7.13
CA GLY A 175 18.92 -19.95 -7.07
C GLY A 175 19.67 -18.69 -7.51
N PRO A 176 18.98 -17.67 -8.05
CA PRO A 176 19.58 -16.41 -8.51
C PRO A 176 20.45 -15.70 -7.46
N TYR A 177 20.12 -15.84 -6.17
CA TYR A 177 20.91 -15.23 -5.09
C TYR A 177 22.25 -15.96 -4.87
N LEU A 178 22.28 -17.29 -5.00
CA LEU A 178 23.55 -18.03 -4.91
C LEU A 178 24.44 -17.72 -6.10
N GLU A 179 23.87 -17.58 -7.29
CA GLU A 179 24.61 -17.12 -8.47
C GLU A 179 25.20 -15.72 -8.26
N TYR A 180 24.41 -14.81 -7.66
CA TYR A 180 24.91 -13.49 -7.26
C TYR A 180 26.10 -13.59 -6.29
N LEU A 181 26.00 -14.42 -5.25
CA LEU A 181 27.09 -14.61 -4.28
C LEU A 181 28.33 -15.21 -4.91
N ASP A 182 28.17 -16.12 -5.86
CA ASP A 182 29.29 -16.68 -6.61
C ASP A 182 29.96 -15.62 -7.50
N ASN A 183 29.16 -14.79 -8.19
CA ASN A 183 29.67 -13.67 -8.99
C ASN A 183 30.36 -12.60 -8.11
N ALA A 184 29.91 -12.39 -6.90
CA ALA A 184 30.51 -11.44 -5.96
C ALA A 184 31.98 -11.77 -5.65
N LYS A 185 32.38 -13.04 -5.72
CA LYS A 185 33.79 -13.50 -5.53
C LYS A 185 34.75 -12.96 -6.60
N TYR A 186 34.22 -12.58 -7.76
CA TYR A 186 34.98 -12.06 -8.90
C TYR A 186 34.85 -10.55 -9.07
N CYS A 187 34.16 -9.86 -8.14
CA CYS A 187 34.12 -8.42 -8.12
C CYS A 187 35.33 -7.85 -7.39
N PHE A 188 35.86 -6.75 -7.89
CA PHE A 188 37.03 -6.06 -7.32
C PHE A 188 36.71 -4.60 -6.96
N THR A 189 35.52 -4.13 -7.31
CA THR A 189 35.05 -2.78 -6.98
C THR A 189 33.63 -2.79 -6.45
N LYS A 190 33.28 -1.72 -5.74
CA LYS A 190 31.90 -1.48 -5.27
C LYS A 190 30.88 -1.48 -6.41
N ASP A 191 31.25 -0.90 -7.54
CA ASP A 191 30.35 -0.78 -8.70
C ASP A 191 30.15 -2.14 -9.38
N ASP A 192 31.17 -2.99 -9.48
CA ASP A 192 31.03 -4.35 -10.00
C ASP A 192 30.04 -5.16 -9.16
N LEU A 193 30.20 -5.12 -7.83
CA LEU A 193 29.32 -5.83 -6.91
C LEU A 193 27.87 -5.30 -6.98
N PHE A 194 27.70 -3.99 -7.06
CA PHE A 194 26.37 -3.40 -7.19
C PHE A 194 25.72 -3.75 -8.54
N ASN A 195 26.47 -3.82 -9.63
CA ASN A 195 25.97 -4.26 -10.93
C ASN A 195 25.58 -5.74 -10.94
N ALA A 196 26.36 -6.61 -10.28
CA ALA A 196 26.00 -8.00 -10.07
C ALA A 196 24.69 -8.12 -9.26
N TYR A 197 24.53 -7.30 -8.24
CA TYR A 197 23.29 -7.24 -7.45
C TYR A 197 22.08 -6.79 -8.28
N LYS A 198 22.23 -5.79 -9.14
CA LYS A 198 21.15 -5.38 -10.06
C LYS A 198 20.73 -6.52 -11.00
N THR A 199 21.70 -7.30 -11.48
CA THR A 199 21.42 -8.47 -12.33
C THR A 199 20.62 -9.53 -11.56
N TYR A 200 20.98 -9.80 -10.32
CA TYR A 200 20.21 -10.67 -9.42
C TYR A 200 18.78 -10.15 -9.23
N LEU A 201 18.60 -8.86 -8.90
CA LEU A 201 17.28 -8.27 -8.70
C LEU A 201 16.39 -8.41 -9.94
N LEU A 202 16.97 -8.24 -11.12
CA LEU A 202 16.27 -8.41 -12.39
C LEU A 202 15.85 -9.87 -12.64
N ALA A 203 16.69 -10.83 -12.28
CA ALA A 203 16.37 -12.26 -12.37
C ALA A 203 15.25 -12.65 -11.42
N GLU A 204 15.28 -12.16 -10.16
CA GLU A 204 14.20 -12.35 -9.19
C GLU A 204 12.89 -11.75 -9.67
N TYR A 205 12.91 -10.51 -10.18
CA TYR A 205 11.71 -9.85 -10.70
C TYR A 205 11.09 -10.61 -11.88
N ARG A 206 11.90 -11.13 -12.81
CA ARG A 206 11.41 -11.91 -13.94
C ARG A 206 10.81 -13.24 -13.52
N LYS A 207 11.39 -13.86 -12.48
CA LYS A 207 10.94 -15.14 -11.96
C LYS A 207 9.71 -15.01 -11.07
N TYR A 208 9.63 -13.95 -10.30
CA TYR A 208 8.63 -13.75 -9.24
C TYR A 208 8.06 -12.33 -9.27
N SER A 209 7.08 -12.06 -10.09
CA SER A 209 6.42 -10.76 -10.12
C SER A 209 5.42 -10.56 -8.98
N PRO A 210 5.61 -10.26 -7.80
CA PRO A 210 5.77 -8.94 -7.23
C PRO A 210 7.12 -8.75 -6.56
N TRP A 211 7.47 -7.48 -6.33
CA TRP A 211 8.73 -7.13 -5.72
C TRP A 211 8.75 -7.44 -4.23
N ILE A 212 9.55 -8.41 -3.82
CA ILE A 212 9.65 -8.87 -2.43
C ILE A 212 11.05 -8.71 -1.83
N VAL A 213 12.01 -8.24 -2.62
CA VAL A 213 13.40 -8.08 -2.20
C VAL A 213 13.62 -6.64 -1.74
N PRO A 214 14.02 -6.40 -0.48
CA PRO A 214 14.35 -5.06 -0.01
C PRO A 214 15.58 -4.55 -0.75
N SER A 215 15.46 -3.39 -1.38
CA SER A 215 16.54 -2.82 -2.17
C SER A 215 16.34 -1.34 -2.44
N VAL A 216 17.46 -0.62 -2.53
CA VAL A 216 17.48 0.74 -3.06
C VAL A 216 17.09 0.80 -4.54
N VAL A 217 17.35 -0.27 -5.30
CA VAL A 217 16.98 -0.38 -6.72
C VAL A 217 15.53 -0.84 -6.84
N LYS A 218 14.77 -0.18 -7.69
CA LYS A 218 13.40 -0.57 -8.07
C LYS A 218 13.33 -0.86 -9.57
N LEU A 219 12.40 -1.70 -9.97
CA LEU A 219 12.23 -2.09 -11.38
C LEU A 219 10.93 -1.49 -11.94
N THR A 220 10.97 -1.10 -13.21
CA THR A 220 9.81 -0.66 -13.97
C THR A 220 8.95 -1.84 -14.43
N LYS A 221 7.75 -1.58 -14.97
CA LYS A 221 6.85 -2.62 -15.50
C LYS A 221 7.47 -3.49 -16.59
N ASP A 222 8.33 -2.90 -17.41
CA ASP A 222 9.07 -3.58 -18.48
C ASP A 222 10.35 -4.29 -18.00
N GLY A 223 10.53 -4.37 -16.68
CA GLY A 223 11.67 -5.06 -16.06
C GLY A 223 12.99 -4.33 -16.18
N LYS A 224 13.00 -3.04 -16.56
CA LYS A 224 14.21 -2.24 -16.55
C LYS A 224 14.50 -1.76 -15.14
N ALA A 225 15.77 -1.73 -14.75
CA ALA A 225 16.19 -1.13 -13.51
C ALA A 225 16.00 0.39 -13.59
N THR A 226 15.18 0.97 -12.72
CA THR A 226 15.18 2.41 -12.52
C THR A 226 16.48 2.80 -11.89
N GLN A 227 17.14 3.81 -12.46
CA GLN A 227 18.28 4.42 -11.80
C GLN A 227 17.75 5.23 -10.62
N PHE A 228 18.40 5.06 -9.47
CA PHE A 228 18.06 5.73 -8.22
C PHE A 228 17.94 7.27 -8.37
N GLU A 229 18.76 7.88 -9.24
CA GLU A 229 18.71 9.32 -9.55
C GLU A 229 17.45 9.78 -10.28
N GLN A 230 16.75 8.90 -10.96
CA GLN A 230 15.54 9.24 -11.69
C GLN A 230 14.31 9.34 -10.76
N GLU A 231 14.44 8.90 -9.53
CA GLU A 231 13.41 9.02 -8.52
C GLU A 231 13.52 10.40 -7.86
N LEU A 232 12.79 11.40 -8.37
CA LEU A 232 12.77 12.77 -7.87
C LEU A 232 12.56 12.85 -6.34
N ASP A 233 11.74 11.97 -5.82
CA ASP A 233 11.40 11.89 -4.40
C ASP A 233 12.58 11.47 -3.53
N ILE A 234 13.47 10.65 -4.06
CA ILE A 234 14.68 10.22 -3.36
C ILE A 234 15.68 11.36 -3.22
N ARG A 235 15.78 12.22 -4.23
CA ARG A 235 16.60 13.44 -4.14
C ARG A 235 16.07 14.42 -3.09
N ALA A 236 14.74 14.55 -2.99
CA ALA A 236 14.11 15.36 -1.94
C ALA A 236 14.45 14.86 -0.53
N LEU A 237 14.75 13.57 -0.37
CA LEU A 237 15.20 12.94 0.88
C LEU A 237 16.73 13.02 1.07
N GLY A 238 17.46 13.75 0.23
CA GLY A 238 18.91 13.90 0.33
C GLY A 238 19.72 12.68 -0.10
N LEU A 239 19.12 11.74 -0.81
CA LEU A 239 19.77 10.55 -1.35
C LEU A 239 20.29 10.77 -2.77
N SER A 240 21.32 10.02 -3.15
CA SER A 240 21.99 10.12 -4.45
C SER A 240 22.48 8.77 -4.96
N LEU A 241 23.03 8.70 -6.16
CA LEU A 241 23.65 7.48 -6.70
C LEU A 241 24.78 6.92 -5.81
N LYS A 242 25.44 7.77 -5.02
CA LYS A 242 26.49 7.34 -4.09
C LYS A 242 25.93 6.53 -2.92
N ASP A 243 24.63 6.66 -2.64
CA ASP A 243 23.94 5.98 -1.56
C ASP A 243 23.38 4.60 -2.00
N GLN A 244 23.97 4.02 -3.02
CA GLN A 244 23.68 2.65 -3.48
C GLN A 244 24.38 1.63 -2.59
N PHE A 245 23.69 0.54 -2.31
CA PHE A 245 24.22 -0.59 -1.52
C PHE A 245 23.69 -1.93 -2.05
N ALA A 246 24.45 -2.98 -1.75
CA ALA A 246 24.11 -4.37 -2.06
C ALA A 246 24.46 -5.25 -0.84
N PRO A 247 23.83 -6.41 -0.63
CA PRO A 247 24.27 -7.33 0.38
C PRO A 247 25.65 -7.91 -0.01
N VAL A 248 26.55 -8.06 0.94
CA VAL A 248 27.84 -8.70 0.72
C VAL A 248 27.82 -10.14 1.24
N PRO A 249 28.68 -11.04 0.71
CA PRO A 249 28.89 -12.37 1.28
C PRO A 249 29.20 -12.29 2.77
N ILE A 250 28.62 -13.20 3.56
CA ILE A 250 28.77 -13.17 5.03
C ILE A 250 30.21 -13.36 5.47
N GLU A 251 30.96 -14.15 4.72
CA GLU A 251 32.36 -14.46 4.95
C GLU A 251 33.24 -13.20 4.93
N TRP A 252 32.85 -12.16 4.18
CA TRP A 252 33.58 -10.89 4.13
C TRP A 252 33.59 -10.13 5.47
N PHE A 253 32.63 -10.40 6.35
CA PHE A 253 32.63 -9.79 7.69
C PHE A 253 33.59 -10.45 8.67
N GLU A 254 34.13 -11.64 8.33
CA GLU A 254 35.01 -12.40 9.20
C GLU A 254 36.49 -12.21 8.81
N SER A 255 36.80 -12.23 7.51
CA SER A 255 38.13 -12.10 6.99
C SER A 255 38.17 -11.31 5.67
N PRO A 256 37.86 -10.00 5.71
CA PRO A 256 37.79 -9.20 4.49
C PRO A 256 39.18 -8.84 3.96
N GLU A 257 39.30 -8.78 2.64
CA GLU A 257 40.41 -8.08 1.97
C GLU A 257 40.27 -6.56 2.17
N GLU A 258 41.32 -5.80 1.87
CA GLU A 258 41.34 -4.34 2.06
C GLU A 258 40.21 -3.64 1.29
N TRP A 259 40.01 -3.98 0.01
CA TRP A 259 38.96 -3.42 -0.84
C TRP A 259 37.55 -3.84 -0.36
N GLN A 260 37.40 -5.08 0.17
CA GLN A 260 36.14 -5.56 0.74
C GLN A 260 35.80 -4.80 2.01
N THR A 261 36.79 -4.50 2.85
CA THR A 261 36.61 -3.65 4.05
C THR A 261 36.10 -2.28 3.69
N ALA A 262 36.67 -1.64 2.66
CA ALA A 262 36.22 -0.33 2.17
C ALA A 262 34.79 -0.43 1.59
N CYS A 263 34.51 -1.47 0.81
CA CYS A 263 33.20 -1.71 0.22
C CYS A 263 32.10 -1.91 1.31
N ILE A 264 32.39 -2.73 2.34
CA ILE A 264 31.48 -2.97 3.46
C ILE A 264 31.15 -1.64 4.19
N LYS A 265 32.18 -0.82 4.45
CA LYS A 265 32.02 0.46 5.12
C LYS A 265 31.12 1.42 4.30
N ASP A 266 31.36 1.52 3.00
CA ASP A 266 30.60 2.39 2.11
C ASP A 266 29.15 1.93 1.98
N PHE A 267 28.92 0.64 1.80
CA PHE A 267 27.59 0.07 1.71
C PHE A 267 26.82 0.18 3.03
N ALA A 268 27.49 -0.01 4.17
CA ALA A 268 26.86 0.16 5.47
C ALA A 268 26.39 1.61 5.66
N ALA A 269 27.22 2.59 5.32
CA ALA A 269 26.86 4.00 5.41
C ALA A 269 25.69 4.35 4.49
N ALA A 270 25.70 3.85 3.24
CA ALA A 270 24.60 4.05 2.30
C ALA A 270 23.29 3.36 2.76
N TYR A 271 23.41 2.16 3.32
CA TYR A 271 22.29 1.41 3.90
C TYR A 271 21.65 2.16 5.08
N ASP A 272 22.46 2.68 6.02
CA ASP A 272 21.95 3.41 7.17
C ASP A 272 21.26 4.70 6.73
N LYS A 273 21.86 5.45 5.80
CA LYS A 273 21.26 6.66 5.23
C LYS A 273 19.92 6.37 4.51
N TYR A 274 19.86 5.28 3.75
CA TYR A 274 18.60 4.85 3.11
C TYR A 274 17.54 4.49 4.14
N LYS A 275 17.93 3.78 5.18
CA LYS A 275 17.04 3.36 6.24
C LYS A 275 16.44 4.56 6.99
N GLU A 276 17.27 5.54 7.36
CA GLU A 276 16.82 6.78 7.99
C GLU A 276 15.88 7.59 7.10
N ALA A 277 16.15 7.64 5.80
CA ALA A 277 15.36 8.45 4.87
C ALA A 277 14.03 7.79 4.46
N ILE A 278 13.97 6.46 4.37
CA ILE A 278 12.83 5.72 3.79
C ILE A 278 12.15 4.80 4.80
N VAL A 279 12.94 3.95 5.48
CA VAL A 279 12.36 2.86 6.28
C VAL A 279 11.84 3.35 7.62
N ASP A 280 12.63 4.17 8.32
CA ASP A 280 12.29 4.64 9.66
C ASP A 280 11.05 5.55 9.69
N PRO A 281 10.86 6.50 8.74
CA PRO A 281 9.62 7.29 8.66
C PRO A 281 8.36 6.43 8.46
N ILE A 282 8.44 5.37 7.62
CA ILE A 282 7.34 4.42 7.47
C ILE A 282 7.04 3.72 8.80
N CYS A 283 8.09 3.21 9.45
CA CYS A 283 7.94 2.49 10.72
C CYS A 283 7.37 3.39 11.82
N ASP A 284 7.78 4.66 11.89
CA ASP A 284 7.25 5.61 12.85
C ASP A 284 5.77 5.90 12.63
N TRP A 285 5.38 6.07 11.37
CA TRP A 285 3.99 6.26 11.02
C TRP A 285 3.14 5.01 11.36
N LEU A 286 3.66 3.80 11.04
CA LEU A 286 2.98 2.53 11.32
C LEU A 286 2.76 2.30 12.83
N ARG A 287 3.64 2.79 13.70
CA ARG A 287 3.47 2.69 15.17
C ARG A 287 2.24 3.43 15.69
N GLU A 288 1.81 4.46 14.99
CA GLU A 288 0.67 5.27 15.37
C GLU A 288 -0.60 4.92 14.60
N THR A 289 -0.59 3.86 13.80
CA THR A 289 -1.72 3.40 13.00
C THR A 289 -2.84 2.86 13.88
N ASP A 290 -4.06 3.34 13.66
CA ASP A 290 -5.28 2.85 14.32
C ASP A 290 -5.91 1.70 13.57
N ARG A 291 -5.86 1.70 12.23
CA ARG A 291 -6.53 0.71 11.37
C ARG A 291 -5.66 0.30 10.19
N LEU A 292 -5.79 -0.97 9.82
CA LEU A 292 -5.10 -1.57 8.68
C LEU A 292 -6.11 -1.95 7.59
N VAL A 293 -5.85 -1.53 6.37
CA VAL A 293 -6.54 -2.00 5.17
C VAL A 293 -5.52 -2.71 4.28
N TYR A 294 -5.71 -3.99 4.03
CA TYR A 294 -4.88 -4.76 3.10
C TYR A 294 -5.67 -5.05 1.82
N LEU A 295 -5.24 -4.48 0.70
CA LEU A 295 -5.88 -4.65 -0.59
C LEU A 295 -5.31 -5.86 -1.33
N VAL A 296 -6.19 -6.70 -1.87
CA VAL A 296 -5.82 -7.86 -2.68
C VAL A 296 -6.63 -7.90 -3.98
N ASP A 297 -5.94 -8.16 -5.09
CA ASP A 297 -6.54 -8.33 -6.42
C ASP A 297 -6.64 -9.82 -6.76
N ILE A 298 -7.73 -10.46 -6.32
CA ILE A 298 -7.98 -11.89 -6.54
C ILE A 298 -8.07 -12.22 -8.02
N LEU A 299 -8.68 -11.35 -8.83
CA LEU A 299 -8.85 -11.58 -10.27
C LEU A 299 -7.49 -11.61 -10.98
N ASN A 300 -6.59 -10.69 -10.62
CA ASN A 300 -5.24 -10.70 -11.18
C ASN A 300 -4.45 -11.95 -10.76
N ILE A 301 -4.65 -12.44 -9.53
CA ILE A 301 -4.02 -13.70 -9.08
C ILE A 301 -4.53 -14.87 -9.92
N LEU A 302 -5.85 -14.98 -10.13
CA LEU A 302 -6.46 -16.02 -10.97
C LEU A 302 -5.90 -15.97 -12.39
N LYS A 303 -5.87 -14.80 -13.01
CA LYS A 303 -5.34 -14.56 -14.36
C LYS A 303 -3.85 -14.92 -14.48
N SER A 304 -3.07 -14.68 -13.45
CA SER A 304 -1.60 -14.83 -13.46
C SER A 304 -1.11 -16.21 -13.02
N GLY A 305 -1.93 -17.00 -12.36
CA GLY A 305 -1.65 -18.39 -12.02
C GLY A 305 -0.99 -18.65 -10.67
N SER A 306 -0.69 -19.92 -10.43
CA SER A 306 -0.24 -20.45 -9.13
C SER A 306 1.08 -19.82 -8.63
N ALA A 307 1.95 -19.38 -9.53
CA ALA A 307 3.20 -18.72 -9.14
C ALA A 307 2.92 -17.40 -8.43
N VAL A 308 2.02 -16.57 -8.98
CA VAL A 308 1.60 -15.29 -8.40
C VAL A 308 0.80 -15.51 -7.11
N TYR A 309 -0.06 -16.53 -7.06
CA TYR A 309 -0.74 -16.93 -5.82
C TYR A 309 0.24 -17.19 -4.67
N ASN A 310 1.27 -18.01 -4.91
CA ASN A 310 2.26 -18.34 -3.89
C ASN A 310 3.08 -17.12 -3.44
N GLN A 311 3.32 -16.19 -4.36
CA GLN A 311 4.05 -14.96 -4.06
C GLN A 311 3.21 -13.98 -3.25
N GLU A 312 1.97 -13.72 -3.66
CA GLU A 312 1.04 -12.88 -2.92
C GLU A 312 0.84 -13.39 -1.50
N ARG A 313 0.68 -14.71 -1.34
CA ARG A 313 0.58 -15.32 -0.04
C ARG A 313 1.82 -15.05 0.82
N LYS A 314 3.02 -15.34 0.31
CA LYS A 314 4.28 -15.10 1.05
C LYS A 314 4.51 -13.63 1.36
N PHE A 315 4.18 -12.75 0.42
CA PHE A 315 4.30 -11.32 0.60
C PHE A 315 3.34 -10.82 1.68
N ALA A 316 2.08 -11.22 1.62
CA ALA A 316 1.09 -10.84 2.60
C ALA A 316 1.36 -11.47 3.98
N GLU A 317 1.79 -12.74 4.06
CA GLU A 317 2.28 -13.35 5.30
C GLU A 317 3.41 -12.51 5.90
N ALA A 318 4.35 -12.06 5.06
CA ALA A 318 5.44 -11.20 5.47
C ALA A 318 4.97 -9.84 6.00
N VAL A 319 4.10 -9.17 5.28
CA VAL A 319 3.59 -7.84 5.62
C VAL A 319 2.64 -7.88 6.82
N LEU A 320 1.68 -8.78 6.83
CA LEU A 320 0.73 -8.92 7.94
C LEU A 320 1.42 -9.40 9.22
N GLY A 321 2.45 -10.23 9.08
CA GLY A 321 3.31 -10.63 10.19
C GLY A 321 3.95 -9.44 10.92
N LEU A 322 4.23 -8.29 10.24
CA LEU A 322 4.73 -7.07 10.90
C LEU A 322 3.80 -6.56 12.00
N PHE A 323 2.53 -6.84 11.90
CA PHE A 323 1.49 -6.40 12.81
C PHE A 323 1.03 -7.48 13.80
N SER A 324 1.51 -8.72 13.65
CA SER A 324 1.09 -9.85 14.50
C SER A 324 1.65 -9.73 15.91
N ARG A 325 0.80 -10.05 16.91
CA ARG A 325 1.16 -10.11 18.33
C ARG A 325 1.73 -11.47 18.75
N HIS A 326 1.66 -12.49 17.87
CA HIS A 326 2.10 -13.83 18.21
C HIS A 326 3.60 -14.00 18.01
N LYS A 327 4.28 -14.45 19.07
CA LYS A 327 5.66 -14.93 19.00
C LYS A 327 5.71 -16.15 18.10
N SER A 328 6.36 -16.04 16.96
CA SER A 328 6.62 -17.18 16.09
C SER A 328 7.92 -17.85 16.49
N TYR A 329 7.89 -19.14 16.80
CA TYR A 329 9.07 -19.95 17.13
C TYR A 329 9.94 -20.34 15.92
N THR A 330 9.72 -19.73 14.76
CA THR A 330 10.57 -19.96 13.60
C THR A 330 11.78 -19.02 13.61
N PRO A 331 12.92 -19.33 12.95
CA PRO A 331 14.06 -18.42 12.84
C PRO A 331 13.72 -17.04 12.27
N CYS A 332 12.65 -16.95 11.47
CA CYS A 332 12.02 -15.68 11.10
C CYS A 332 11.29 -15.01 12.27
N GLY A 333 10.92 -15.75 13.30
CA GLY A 333 10.09 -15.28 14.42
C GLY A 333 10.76 -14.24 15.30
N ALA A 334 12.08 -14.30 15.50
CA ALA A 334 12.80 -13.29 16.30
C ALA A 334 12.75 -11.90 15.62
N ILE A 335 12.72 -11.86 14.30
CA ILE A 335 12.54 -10.64 13.51
C ILE A 335 11.10 -10.14 13.65
N TRP A 336 10.14 -11.06 13.65
CA TRP A 336 8.73 -10.79 13.80
C TRP A 336 8.37 -10.35 15.22
N ASP A 337 8.94 -10.97 16.25
CA ASP A 337 8.80 -10.54 17.63
C ASP A 337 9.34 -9.11 17.83
N TYR A 338 10.37 -8.77 17.10
CA TYR A 338 10.99 -7.47 17.17
C TYR A 338 10.18 -6.40 16.39
N LEU A 339 9.75 -6.67 15.17
CA LEU A 339 8.88 -5.78 14.41
C LEU A 339 7.51 -5.63 15.11
N SER A 340 6.96 -6.69 15.67
CA SER A 340 5.74 -6.63 16.47
C SER A 340 5.93 -5.88 17.78
N SER A 341 7.14 -5.85 18.35
CA SER A 341 7.45 -5.00 19.51
C SER A 341 7.61 -3.52 19.16
N MET A 342 7.98 -3.23 17.91
CA MET A 342 8.02 -1.85 17.37
C MET A 342 6.65 -1.32 17.07
N VAL A 343 5.86 -2.14 16.45
CA VAL A 343 4.44 -1.90 16.22
C VAL A 343 3.72 -2.41 17.47
N LYS A 344 3.94 -1.81 18.63
CA LYS A 344 3.00 -1.92 19.76
C LYS A 344 1.71 -1.26 19.32
N THR A 345 1.04 -1.98 18.45
CA THR A 345 -0.01 -1.48 17.62
C THR A 345 -1.20 -1.13 18.45
N ARG A 346 -1.58 0.09 18.29
CA ARG A 346 -2.93 0.58 18.54
C ARG A 346 -3.92 0.08 17.47
N ILE A 347 -3.50 -0.82 16.53
CA ILE A 347 -4.42 -1.33 15.52
C ILE A 347 -5.61 -1.95 16.22
N LYS A 348 -6.74 -1.28 16.06
CA LYS A 348 -8.02 -1.71 16.62
C LYS A 348 -8.69 -2.68 15.66
N ASP A 349 -8.60 -2.38 14.37
CA ASP A 349 -9.26 -3.13 13.32
C ASP A 349 -8.34 -3.33 12.10
N ALA A 350 -8.41 -4.51 11.49
CA ALA A 350 -7.75 -4.83 10.25
C ALA A 350 -8.77 -5.38 9.25
N TYR A 351 -8.71 -4.92 8.02
CA TYR A 351 -9.61 -5.30 6.93
C TYR A 351 -8.82 -5.87 5.76
N LEU A 352 -9.22 -7.06 5.30
CA LEU A 352 -8.81 -7.61 4.02
C LEU A 352 -9.84 -7.17 2.99
N VAL A 353 -9.40 -6.43 1.98
CA VAL A 353 -10.29 -5.85 0.98
C VAL A 353 -9.96 -6.41 -0.39
N VAL A 354 -10.89 -7.16 -0.94
CA VAL A 354 -10.81 -7.64 -2.33
C VAL A 354 -11.25 -6.50 -3.25
N THR A 355 -10.35 -6.13 -4.16
CA THR A 355 -10.59 -5.04 -5.13
C THR A 355 -11.17 -5.56 -6.45
N LYS A 356 -11.66 -4.63 -7.30
CA LYS A 356 -12.16 -4.92 -8.65
C LYS A 356 -13.38 -5.85 -8.70
N LYS A 357 -14.26 -5.74 -7.72
CA LYS A 357 -15.50 -6.53 -7.65
C LYS A 357 -16.35 -6.40 -8.92
N ASP A 358 -16.36 -5.23 -9.52
CA ASP A 358 -17.12 -4.88 -10.71
C ASP A 358 -16.77 -5.74 -11.94
N LEU A 359 -15.55 -6.27 -12.02
CA LEU A 359 -15.11 -7.15 -13.09
C LEU A 359 -15.56 -8.60 -12.93
N ALA A 360 -16.09 -8.98 -11.78
CA ALA A 360 -16.59 -10.33 -11.50
C ALA A 360 -18.09 -10.42 -11.78
N VAL A 361 -18.53 -11.55 -12.37
CA VAL A 361 -19.94 -11.88 -12.51
C VAL A 361 -20.64 -11.83 -11.15
N SER A 362 -21.77 -11.14 -11.09
CA SER A 362 -22.47 -10.80 -9.83
C SER A 362 -22.76 -12.02 -8.96
N GLU A 363 -23.21 -13.12 -9.57
CA GLU A 363 -23.56 -14.38 -8.90
C GLU A 363 -22.37 -15.07 -8.26
N THR A 364 -21.15 -14.76 -8.72
CA THR A 364 -19.91 -15.34 -8.19
C THR A 364 -19.13 -14.40 -7.27
N SER A 365 -19.65 -13.22 -7.00
CA SER A 365 -18.96 -12.21 -6.18
C SER A 365 -18.66 -12.69 -4.75
N ASP A 366 -19.51 -13.53 -4.15
CA ASP A 366 -19.27 -14.14 -2.83
C ASP A 366 -18.08 -15.12 -2.84
N ASN A 367 -17.74 -15.68 -3.99
CA ASN A 367 -16.57 -16.55 -4.12
C ASN A 367 -15.27 -15.77 -3.94
N LEU A 368 -15.24 -14.49 -4.30
CA LEU A 368 -14.10 -13.60 -4.01
C LEU A 368 -13.76 -13.58 -2.53
N ARG A 369 -14.78 -13.58 -1.65
CA ARG A 369 -14.58 -13.64 -0.20
C ARG A 369 -13.98 -14.97 0.25
N LYS A 370 -14.48 -16.10 -0.30
CA LYS A 370 -13.97 -17.43 -0.01
C LYS A 370 -12.51 -17.56 -0.44
N LEU A 371 -12.18 -17.10 -1.63
CA LEU A 371 -10.80 -17.12 -2.15
C LEU A 371 -9.87 -16.24 -1.30
N ALA A 372 -10.31 -15.06 -0.90
CA ALA A 372 -9.54 -14.17 -0.04
C ALA A 372 -9.31 -14.77 1.36
N ASP A 373 -10.32 -15.39 1.97
CA ASP A 373 -10.19 -16.08 3.25
C ASP A 373 -9.22 -17.28 3.14
N ALA A 374 -9.32 -18.06 2.08
CA ALA A 374 -8.40 -19.17 1.84
C ALA A 374 -6.96 -18.71 1.60
N LEU A 375 -6.76 -17.53 0.99
CA LEU A 375 -5.45 -16.95 0.73
C LEU A 375 -4.81 -16.40 2.01
N LEU A 376 -5.51 -15.55 2.76
CA LEU A 376 -4.97 -14.69 3.82
C LEU A 376 -5.79 -14.68 5.13
N GLY A 377 -6.89 -15.39 5.21
CA GLY A 377 -7.77 -15.32 6.38
C GLY A 377 -7.10 -15.78 7.67
N LYS A 378 -6.15 -16.74 7.60
CA LYS A 378 -5.36 -17.21 8.75
C LYS A 378 -4.46 -16.11 9.29
N GLU A 379 -3.75 -15.40 8.40
CA GLU A 379 -2.83 -14.32 8.74
C GLU A 379 -3.59 -13.14 9.34
N LEU A 380 -4.72 -12.78 8.73
CA LEU A 380 -5.60 -11.73 9.24
C LEU A 380 -6.15 -12.06 10.64
N ARG A 381 -6.62 -13.30 10.86
CA ARG A 381 -7.08 -13.76 12.18
C ARG A 381 -5.97 -13.75 13.23
N GLY A 382 -4.72 -13.99 12.81
CA GLY A 382 -3.54 -13.91 13.68
C GLY A 382 -3.19 -12.50 14.17
N LEU A 383 -3.60 -11.47 13.43
CA LEU A 383 -3.36 -10.07 13.82
C LEU A 383 -4.21 -9.62 15.00
N MET A 384 -5.41 -10.17 15.10
CA MET A 384 -6.40 -9.71 16.06
C MET A 384 -7.00 -10.93 16.77
N ASN A 385 -6.88 -10.98 18.09
CA ASN A 385 -7.54 -11.99 18.89
C ASN A 385 -9.06 -11.90 18.67
N GLY A 386 -9.62 -12.79 17.83
CA GLY A 386 -11.06 -12.94 17.68
C GLY A 386 -11.73 -12.20 16.50
N ILE A 387 -11.01 -11.86 15.43
CA ILE A 387 -11.65 -11.35 14.21
C ILE A 387 -12.47 -12.47 13.57
N GLY A 388 -13.79 -12.27 13.49
CA GLY A 388 -14.68 -13.09 12.71
C GLY A 388 -14.57 -12.80 11.20
N GLU A 389 -15.29 -13.59 10.39
CA GLU A 389 -15.41 -13.44 8.92
C GLU A 389 -15.79 -12.01 8.46
N GLY A 390 -16.29 -11.18 9.38
CA GLY A 390 -16.77 -9.82 9.11
C GLY A 390 -15.72 -8.81 8.62
N ASN A 391 -14.42 -9.13 8.70
CA ASN A 391 -13.36 -8.19 8.30
C ASN A 391 -12.84 -8.39 6.87
N ILE A 392 -13.41 -9.34 6.12
CA ILE A 392 -13.18 -9.44 4.69
C ILE A 392 -14.26 -8.63 3.98
N ARG A 393 -13.85 -7.64 3.21
CA ARG A 393 -14.72 -6.78 2.40
C ARG A 393 -14.41 -6.98 0.93
N ILE A 394 -15.43 -6.80 0.10
CA ILE A 394 -15.31 -6.87 -1.35
C ILE A 394 -15.78 -5.54 -1.90
N CYS A 395 -14.94 -4.86 -2.67
CA CYS A 395 -15.33 -3.58 -3.25
C CYS A 395 -14.75 -3.36 -4.65
N ALA A 396 -15.43 -2.52 -5.42
CA ALA A 396 -14.82 -1.75 -6.49
C ALA A 396 -14.78 -0.29 -6.03
N ALA A 397 -13.57 0.23 -5.84
CA ALA A 397 -13.39 1.62 -5.42
C ALA A 397 -13.85 2.59 -6.51
N VAL A 398 -13.70 2.19 -7.77
CA VAL A 398 -14.27 2.84 -8.96
C VAL A 398 -14.89 1.73 -9.80
N ASP A 399 -16.20 1.79 -10.03
CA ASP A 399 -16.86 0.89 -10.95
C ASP A 399 -16.48 1.28 -12.39
N THR A 400 -15.95 0.30 -13.13
CA THR A 400 -15.49 0.49 -14.51
C THR A 400 -16.41 -0.15 -15.52
N VAL A 401 -17.39 -0.90 -15.06
CA VAL A 401 -18.42 -1.54 -15.88
C VAL A 401 -19.81 -0.99 -15.55
N SER A 402 -20.70 -1.01 -16.52
CA SER A 402 -22.11 -0.64 -16.36
C SER A 402 -22.98 -1.61 -17.10
N SER A 403 -24.10 -2.04 -16.48
CA SER A 403 -25.08 -2.90 -17.12
C SER A 403 -26.19 -2.07 -17.76
N ARG A 404 -26.60 -2.45 -18.98
CA ARG A 404 -27.71 -1.85 -19.73
C ARG A 404 -28.48 -2.94 -20.45
N HIS A 405 -29.77 -2.73 -20.66
CA HIS A 405 -30.55 -3.59 -21.53
C HIS A 405 -30.27 -3.23 -22.99
N ASN A 406 -29.97 -4.24 -23.80
CA ASN A 406 -29.85 -4.07 -25.25
C ASN A 406 -31.27 -3.96 -25.92
N GLU A 407 -31.32 -3.78 -27.23
CA GLU A 407 -32.55 -3.66 -27.99
C GLU A 407 -33.47 -4.90 -27.86
N SER A 408 -32.92 -6.06 -27.55
CA SER A 408 -33.66 -7.30 -27.32
C SER A 408 -34.12 -7.46 -25.86
N GLY A 409 -33.85 -6.49 -24.97
CA GLY A 409 -34.21 -6.55 -23.56
C GLY A 409 -33.30 -7.43 -22.70
N GLN A 410 -32.16 -7.88 -23.23
CA GLN A 410 -31.16 -8.63 -22.46
C GLN A 410 -30.22 -7.64 -21.73
N GLU A 411 -29.86 -7.95 -20.48
CA GLU A 411 -28.85 -7.21 -19.76
C GLU A 411 -27.48 -7.51 -20.36
N VAL A 412 -26.76 -6.47 -20.73
CA VAL A 412 -25.39 -6.55 -21.27
C VAL A 412 -24.50 -5.61 -20.48
N THR A 413 -23.34 -6.10 -20.10
CA THR A 413 -22.31 -5.29 -19.41
C THR A 413 -21.45 -4.57 -20.44
N TYR A 414 -21.10 -3.33 -20.15
CA TYR A 414 -20.28 -2.46 -20.98
C TYR A 414 -19.13 -1.87 -20.18
N ALA A 415 -17.98 -1.69 -20.82
CA ALA A 415 -16.80 -1.06 -20.26
C ALA A 415 -16.11 -0.13 -21.27
N LYS A 416 -15.30 0.82 -20.79
CA LYS A 416 -14.29 1.49 -21.60
C LYS A 416 -13.03 0.63 -21.58
N ILE A 417 -12.56 0.20 -22.74
CA ILE A 417 -11.38 -0.66 -22.90
C ILE A 417 -10.37 -0.04 -23.88
N SER A 418 -9.11 -0.49 -23.82
CA SER A 418 -8.07 -0.08 -24.77
C SER A 418 -8.33 -0.76 -26.14
N PRO A 419 -8.02 -0.13 -27.30
CA PRO A 419 -7.30 1.16 -27.41
C PRO A 419 -8.19 2.41 -27.32
N ASP A 420 -9.50 2.31 -27.59
CA ASP A 420 -10.40 3.46 -27.57
C ASP A 420 -11.17 3.55 -26.26
N LYS A 421 -10.66 4.34 -25.31
CA LYS A 421 -11.26 4.57 -24.00
C LYS A 421 -12.38 5.63 -23.99
N THR A 422 -12.68 6.22 -25.14
CA THR A 422 -13.72 7.26 -25.25
C THR A 422 -15.11 6.64 -25.43
N LYS A 423 -15.18 5.37 -25.83
CA LYS A 423 -16.43 4.63 -26.05
C LYS A 423 -16.54 3.44 -25.09
N THR A 424 -17.77 3.08 -24.79
CA THR A 424 -18.08 1.85 -24.05
C THR A 424 -18.38 0.73 -25.04
N GLU A 425 -17.78 -0.44 -24.81
CA GLU A 425 -17.98 -1.65 -25.61
C GLU A 425 -18.54 -2.78 -24.74
N PRO A 426 -19.23 -3.78 -25.34
CA PRO A 426 -19.64 -4.97 -24.59
C PRO A 426 -18.46 -5.62 -23.89
N TYR A 427 -18.66 -6.01 -22.64
CA TYR A 427 -17.60 -6.52 -21.77
C TYR A 427 -18.04 -7.82 -21.10
N GLU A 428 -17.17 -8.83 -21.14
CA GLU A 428 -17.39 -10.11 -20.46
C GLU A 428 -16.74 -10.10 -19.09
N GLN A 429 -17.57 -10.24 -18.05
CA GLN A 429 -17.10 -10.31 -16.68
C GLN A 429 -16.54 -11.70 -16.36
N VAL A 430 -15.61 -11.77 -15.39
CA VAL A 430 -14.95 -13.02 -15.00
C VAL A 430 -15.86 -13.86 -14.10
N TYR A 431 -16.01 -15.12 -14.43
CA TYR A 431 -16.62 -16.11 -13.54
C TYR A 431 -15.61 -16.54 -12.47
N VAL A 432 -15.89 -16.25 -11.21
CA VAL A 432 -14.99 -16.53 -10.09
C VAL A 432 -15.29 -17.93 -9.52
N PRO A 433 -14.30 -18.85 -9.47
CA PRO A 433 -14.49 -20.17 -8.89
C PRO A 433 -14.67 -20.06 -7.36
N ASP A 434 -15.29 -21.05 -6.74
CA ASP A 434 -15.53 -21.11 -5.30
C ASP A 434 -14.29 -21.56 -4.49
N THR A 435 -13.32 -22.15 -5.16
CA THR A 435 -12.04 -22.60 -4.61
C THR A 435 -10.88 -22.26 -5.53
N TRP A 436 -9.70 -22.10 -4.96
CA TRP A 436 -8.48 -21.90 -5.78
C TRP A 436 -8.22 -23.12 -6.65
N PRO A 437 -7.94 -22.95 -7.96
CA PRO A 437 -7.63 -24.07 -8.84
C PRO A 437 -6.39 -24.83 -8.38
N SER A 438 -6.35 -26.14 -8.62
CA SER A 438 -5.13 -26.93 -8.42
C SER A 438 -4.09 -26.63 -9.54
N GLY A 439 -2.83 -27.03 -9.35
CA GLY A 439 -1.75 -26.68 -10.26
C GLY A 439 -2.03 -27.01 -11.72
N ALA A 440 -2.54 -28.21 -12.03
CA ALA A 440 -2.87 -28.65 -13.39
C ALA A 440 -4.13 -27.94 -13.93
N ASP A 441 -5.19 -27.87 -13.11
CA ASP A 441 -6.45 -27.22 -13.47
C ASP A 441 -6.26 -25.72 -13.71
N TRP A 442 -5.34 -25.09 -12.96
CA TRP A 442 -5.05 -23.67 -13.14
C TRP A 442 -4.38 -23.40 -14.49
N LYS A 443 -3.40 -24.26 -14.85
CA LYS A 443 -2.74 -24.16 -16.16
C LYS A 443 -3.76 -24.29 -17.29
N MET A 444 -4.63 -25.28 -17.24
CA MET A 444 -5.69 -25.47 -18.22
C MET A 444 -6.66 -24.27 -18.27
N ALA A 445 -7.10 -23.75 -17.12
CA ALA A 445 -8.01 -22.63 -17.07
C ALA A 445 -7.41 -21.34 -17.67
N ILE A 446 -6.09 -21.13 -17.52
CA ILE A 446 -5.38 -20.00 -18.16
C ILE A 446 -5.28 -20.22 -19.67
N GLU A 447 -4.91 -21.43 -20.12
CA GLU A 447 -4.82 -21.79 -21.54
C GLU A 447 -6.19 -21.66 -22.24
N ASP A 448 -7.27 -22.01 -21.54
CA ASP A 448 -8.66 -21.85 -22.01
C ASP A 448 -9.20 -20.40 -21.91
N GLY A 449 -8.43 -19.46 -21.37
CA GLY A 449 -8.83 -18.07 -21.20
C GLY A 449 -9.91 -17.82 -20.14
N LYS A 450 -10.24 -18.80 -19.27
CA LYS A 450 -11.35 -18.71 -18.28
C LYS A 450 -11.23 -17.54 -17.31
N PHE A 451 -10.00 -17.08 -17.01
CA PHE A 451 -9.75 -15.97 -16.09
C PHE A 451 -9.21 -14.74 -16.81
N TRP A 452 -9.38 -14.71 -18.14
CA TRP A 452 -8.95 -13.56 -18.92
C TRP A 452 -9.93 -12.41 -18.75
N PHE A 453 -9.42 -11.21 -18.62
CA PHE A 453 -10.16 -9.97 -18.69
C PHE A 453 -9.26 -8.86 -19.25
N GLU A 454 -9.87 -7.92 -19.91
CA GLU A 454 -9.20 -6.72 -20.42
C GLU A 454 -9.12 -5.65 -19.36
N ASP A 455 -8.14 -4.76 -19.49
CA ASP A 455 -8.01 -3.60 -18.59
C ASP A 455 -9.14 -2.62 -18.91
N THR A 456 -9.95 -2.31 -17.90
CA THR A 456 -11.07 -1.36 -17.98
C THR A 456 -10.68 0.01 -17.43
N TYR A 457 -11.42 1.04 -17.79
CA TYR A 457 -11.14 2.42 -17.41
C TYR A 457 -12.35 3.10 -16.77
N PRO A 458 -12.14 4.14 -15.92
CA PRO A 458 -13.21 4.84 -15.23
C PRO A 458 -14.27 5.38 -16.19
N GLN A 459 -15.55 5.28 -15.79
CA GLN A 459 -16.69 5.89 -16.48
C GLN A 459 -17.23 7.07 -15.63
N PHE A 460 -16.39 8.04 -15.36
CA PHE A 460 -16.67 9.17 -14.47
C PHE A 460 -16.85 10.46 -15.28
N ASP A 461 -17.91 11.23 -14.99
CA ASP A 461 -18.14 12.55 -15.59
C ASP A 461 -17.98 13.64 -14.52
N GLU A 462 -16.95 14.45 -14.64
CA GLU A 462 -16.67 15.54 -13.69
C GLU A 462 -17.69 16.68 -13.77
N ARG A 463 -18.36 16.87 -14.92
CA ARG A 463 -19.35 17.93 -15.13
C ARG A 463 -20.56 17.83 -14.20
N GLU A 464 -20.82 16.65 -13.66
CA GLU A 464 -21.93 16.40 -12.74
C GLU A 464 -21.56 16.65 -11.28
N ASN A 465 -20.34 17.12 -10.96
CA ASN A 465 -19.80 17.16 -9.59
C ASN A 465 -19.97 15.83 -8.83
N ALA A 466 -20.05 14.74 -9.57
CA ALA A 466 -20.27 13.43 -9.03
C ALA A 466 -18.96 12.83 -8.47
N SER A 467 -19.10 11.90 -7.54
CA SER A 467 -18.02 11.00 -7.16
C SER A 467 -18.00 9.82 -8.13
N PRO A 468 -16.85 9.13 -8.31
CA PRO A 468 -16.81 7.90 -9.07
C PRO A 468 -17.86 6.91 -8.54
N ALA A 469 -18.57 6.24 -9.43
CA ALA A 469 -19.42 5.12 -9.05
C ALA A 469 -18.57 4.06 -8.33
N GLN A 470 -19.13 3.42 -7.32
CA GLN A 470 -18.44 2.46 -6.47
C GLN A 470 -19.38 1.36 -6.00
N SER A 471 -18.84 0.22 -5.65
CA SER A 471 -19.60 -0.84 -4.99
C SER A 471 -18.86 -1.40 -3.78
N GLY A 472 -19.47 -1.28 -2.59
CA GLY A 472 -18.95 -1.76 -1.31
C GLY A 472 -17.89 -0.87 -0.63
N LEU A 473 -17.52 0.27 -1.21
CA LEU A 473 -16.59 1.22 -0.60
C LEU A 473 -17.24 1.94 0.58
N ASP A 474 -18.53 2.26 0.49
CA ASP A 474 -19.32 2.86 1.57
C ASP A 474 -19.43 1.92 2.78
N ASP A 475 -19.67 0.62 2.58
CA ASP A 475 -19.72 -0.37 3.66
C ASP A 475 -18.36 -0.52 4.37
N LEU A 476 -17.27 -0.49 3.60
CA LEU A 476 -15.92 -0.46 4.19
C LEU A 476 -15.70 0.83 4.98
N THR A 477 -16.12 1.98 4.45
CA THR A 477 -15.96 3.27 5.11
C THR A 477 -16.76 3.36 6.40
N LYS A 478 -18.02 2.85 6.42
CA LYS A 478 -18.79 2.70 7.65
C LYS A 478 -18.06 1.88 8.69
N ALA A 479 -17.49 0.74 8.28
CA ALA A 479 -16.72 -0.12 9.18
C ALA A 479 -15.46 0.59 9.70
N LEU A 480 -14.74 1.31 8.82
CA LEU A 480 -13.55 2.08 9.20
C LEU A 480 -13.86 3.24 10.16
N LEU A 481 -15.06 3.83 10.12
CA LEU A 481 -15.45 4.97 10.94
C LEU A 481 -16.43 4.61 12.07
N SER A 482 -16.77 3.34 12.23
CA SER A 482 -17.83 2.87 13.13
C SER A 482 -17.67 3.36 14.58
N SER A 483 -16.46 3.26 15.15
CA SER A 483 -16.22 3.68 16.54
C SER A 483 -16.16 5.20 16.73
N GLU A 484 -16.02 5.96 15.68
CA GLU A 484 -15.95 7.41 15.66
C GLU A 484 -17.31 8.05 15.42
N LEU A 485 -18.17 7.37 14.66
CA LEU A 485 -19.52 7.84 14.32
C LEU A 485 -20.64 7.18 15.18
N ALA A 486 -20.26 6.29 16.08
CA ALA A 486 -21.19 5.65 17.02
C ALA A 486 -21.82 6.61 18.03
#